data_d28c172f94e40142b8819e6ecfadfb6e
#
_entry.id   d28c172f94e40142b8819e6ecfadfb6e
#
_cell.length_a   1.000
_cell.length_b   1.000
_cell.length_c   1.000
_cell.angle_alpha   90.00
_cell.angle_beta   90.00
_cell.angle_gamma   90.00
#
_symmetry.space_group_name_H-M   'P 1'
#
loop_
_entity.id
_entity.type
_entity.pdbx_description
1 polymer ?
#
loop_
_entity_poly.entity_id
_entity_poly.type
_entity_poly.pdbx_seq_one_letter_code
_entity_poly.pdbx_strand_id
1 'polypeptide(L)'
;MKILNLTPTYSLSAGMYHDLNKAFVKAGHSVKVAFADPSVETDGIAEIVRKDGVEVLRIKTPQIQKVGLLKKGIAFLSLPFLMKRGIKKFYSDEKFDLIISLAPPITFAPVSKWAKRKFGCPVFLMQKDIFPQNAVDLGIMKKYSPLYFYFRSVEKSMLKSSDKIGCMSDRNIEYIRKHNPYIPPESVVYFPNTINVPPRETPPQSRGIRQKYNVPQNACAFLFGGNIGLPQYTELLKSAMSKFAGRRDIYFLVIGSGTRAKDLEKFISEKKISNAAFHSYMPRDDYEKIAKSCDVGLVILSPKFTIPNYPSKTLSYMATSLPILAATDTNTDYRELVQTQAKCGLWRDASDPEAFAEAIEKLASSPELRRELGENGRKFLEENFDVSLSVEIIEKLFPMPK
;
A
#
# COMPACT_ATOMS: atom_id res chain seq x y z
N MET A 1 15.00 1.96 -21.61
CA MET A 1 14.99 0.56 -21.13
C MET A 1 13.74 -0.17 -21.56
N LYS A 2 13.84 -1.49 -21.73
CA LYS A 2 12.70 -2.39 -21.83
C LYS A 2 12.53 -3.11 -20.48
N ILE A 3 11.44 -2.81 -19.78
CA ILE A 3 11.20 -3.21 -18.39
C ILE A 3 10.15 -4.32 -18.33
N LEU A 4 10.44 -5.41 -17.61
CA LEU A 4 9.46 -6.44 -17.25
C LEU A 4 9.07 -6.26 -15.79
N ASN A 5 7.82 -5.87 -15.54
CA ASN A 5 7.30 -5.75 -14.18
C ASN A 5 6.53 -7.02 -13.79
N LEU A 6 6.98 -7.67 -12.70
CA LEU A 6 6.38 -8.88 -12.14
C LEU A 6 5.59 -8.52 -10.88
N THR A 7 4.28 -8.64 -10.94
CA THR A 7 3.40 -8.28 -9.81
C THR A 7 2.33 -9.34 -9.56
N PRO A 8 1.90 -9.56 -8.32
CA PRO A 8 0.82 -10.52 -8.01
C PRO A 8 -0.56 -10.04 -8.45
N THR A 9 -0.75 -8.73 -8.51
CA THR A 9 -2.00 -8.07 -8.90
C THR A 9 -1.69 -6.79 -9.64
N TYR A 10 -2.54 -6.44 -10.60
CA TYR A 10 -2.41 -5.20 -11.36
C TYR A 10 -3.79 -4.65 -11.72
N SER A 11 -3.96 -3.35 -11.59
CA SER A 11 -5.17 -2.66 -12.07
C SER A 11 -4.86 -1.99 -13.41
N LEU A 12 -5.71 -2.22 -14.39
CA LEU A 12 -5.57 -1.63 -15.72
C LEU A 12 -5.96 -0.14 -15.79
N SER A 13 -6.61 0.38 -14.76
CA SER A 13 -7.22 1.72 -14.81
C SER A 13 -6.62 2.70 -13.82
N ALA A 14 -6.07 2.24 -12.72
CA ALA A 14 -5.59 3.14 -11.67
C ALA A 14 -4.80 2.42 -10.56
N GLY A 15 -4.06 3.19 -9.79
CA GLY A 15 -3.31 2.75 -8.63
C GLY A 15 -1.81 2.95 -8.79
N MET A 16 -1.10 2.92 -7.69
CA MET A 16 0.32 3.25 -7.60
C MET A 16 1.21 2.52 -8.63
N TYR A 17 0.97 1.22 -8.88
CA TYR A 17 1.75 0.47 -9.87
C TYR A 17 1.35 0.79 -11.32
N HIS A 18 0.07 1.14 -11.55
CA HIS A 18 -0.37 1.63 -12.84
C HIS A 18 0.28 2.98 -13.15
N ASP A 19 0.27 3.91 -12.19
CA ASP A 19 0.88 5.23 -12.33
C ASP A 19 2.39 5.14 -12.57
N LEU A 20 3.08 4.24 -11.85
CA LEU A 20 4.50 3.98 -12.03
C LEU A 20 4.81 3.48 -13.46
N ASN A 21 4.04 2.52 -13.96
CA ASN A 21 4.26 1.98 -15.31
C ASN A 21 3.97 3.02 -16.40
N LYS A 22 2.95 3.86 -16.22
CA LYS A 22 2.69 5.01 -17.11
C LYS A 22 3.81 6.04 -17.09
N ALA A 23 4.37 6.30 -15.90
CA ALA A 23 5.49 7.22 -15.77
C ALA A 23 6.74 6.72 -16.50
N PHE A 24 7.04 5.42 -16.41
CA PHE A 24 8.09 4.81 -17.23
C PHE A 24 7.85 4.95 -18.74
N VAL A 25 6.61 4.73 -19.20
CA VAL A 25 6.26 4.92 -20.63
C VAL A 25 6.44 6.38 -21.03
N LYS A 26 6.00 7.33 -20.18
CA LYS A 26 6.17 8.77 -20.42
C LYS A 26 7.65 9.18 -20.48
N ALA A 27 8.52 8.50 -19.74
CA ALA A 27 9.98 8.70 -19.78
C ALA A 27 10.66 7.99 -20.96
N GLY A 28 9.91 7.40 -21.90
CA GLY A 28 10.43 6.75 -23.10
C GLY A 28 10.85 5.30 -22.92
N HIS A 29 10.47 4.66 -21.82
CA HIS A 29 10.73 3.22 -21.62
C HIS A 29 9.62 2.35 -22.21
N SER A 30 9.99 1.16 -22.69
CA SER A 30 9.03 0.10 -23.07
C SER A 30 8.70 -0.73 -21.84
N VAL A 31 7.42 -0.82 -21.47
CA VAL A 31 6.98 -1.50 -20.24
C VAL A 31 6.06 -2.66 -20.56
N LYS A 32 6.44 -3.83 -20.04
CA LYS A 32 5.60 -5.03 -20.04
C LYS A 32 5.33 -5.45 -18.61
N VAL A 33 4.07 -5.70 -18.30
CA VAL A 33 3.63 -6.17 -16.97
C VAL A 33 3.17 -7.62 -17.09
N ALA A 34 3.63 -8.49 -16.22
CA ALA A 34 3.09 -9.84 -16.10
C ALA A 34 2.50 -10.04 -14.70
N PHE A 35 1.22 -10.39 -14.63
CA PHE A 35 0.56 -10.58 -13.34
C PHE A 35 -0.41 -11.76 -13.34
N ALA A 36 -0.71 -12.26 -12.13
CA ALA A 36 -1.64 -13.34 -11.88
C ALA A 36 -3.06 -12.82 -11.86
N ASP A 37 -3.91 -13.32 -12.75
CA ASP A 37 -5.28 -12.85 -12.87
C ASP A 37 -6.27 -14.02 -12.92
N PRO A 38 -7.04 -14.23 -11.81
CA PRO A 38 -8.05 -15.27 -11.78
C PRO A 38 -9.31 -14.94 -12.61
N SER A 39 -9.45 -13.70 -13.09
CA SER A 39 -10.61 -13.28 -13.91
C SER A 39 -10.42 -13.50 -15.42
N VAL A 40 -9.29 -14.06 -15.82
CA VAL A 40 -9.04 -14.37 -17.24
C VAL A 40 -9.91 -15.54 -17.71
N GLU A 41 -10.77 -15.29 -18.69
CA GLU A 41 -11.71 -16.25 -19.24
C GLU A 41 -11.26 -16.89 -20.56
N THR A 42 -10.02 -16.69 -20.97
CA THR A 42 -9.48 -17.29 -22.21
C THR A 42 -9.36 -18.81 -22.11
N ASP A 43 -9.50 -19.52 -23.24
CA ASP A 43 -9.16 -20.94 -23.38
C ASP A 43 -7.66 -21.22 -23.27
N GLY A 44 -6.86 -20.16 -23.41
CA GLY A 44 -5.41 -20.20 -23.24
C GLY A 44 -4.94 -20.08 -21.80
N ILE A 45 -3.62 -19.97 -21.63
CA ILE A 45 -2.98 -19.82 -20.32
C ILE A 45 -2.84 -18.36 -19.90
N ALA A 46 -2.97 -17.41 -20.82
CA ALA A 46 -2.86 -15.97 -20.61
C ALA A 46 -3.38 -15.20 -21.81
N GLU A 47 -3.61 -13.91 -21.62
CA GLU A 47 -3.95 -12.95 -22.67
C GLU A 47 -3.12 -11.66 -22.53
N ILE A 48 -2.94 -10.95 -23.66
CA ILE A 48 -2.26 -9.64 -23.66
C ILE A 48 -3.29 -8.55 -23.85
N VAL A 49 -3.23 -7.54 -22.99
CA VAL A 49 -3.99 -6.30 -23.09
C VAL A 49 -3.01 -5.13 -23.19
N ARG A 50 -3.28 -4.16 -24.08
CA ARG A 50 -2.48 -2.93 -24.20
C ARG A 50 -3.31 -1.75 -23.70
N LYS A 51 -2.78 -1.01 -22.74
CA LYS A 51 -3.42 0.18 -22.20
C LYS A 51 -2.40 1.20 -21.74
N ASP A 52 -2.63 2.47 -22.03
CA ASP A 52 -1.77 3.60 -21.67
C ASP A 52 -0.28 3.40 -22.05
N GLY A 53 -0.02 2.75 -23.19
CA GLY A 53 1.33 2.44 -23.65
C GLY A 53 1.99 1.24 -22.95
N VAL A 54 1.32 0.62 -21.99
CA VAL A 54 1.80 -0.56 -21.25
C VAL A 54 1.22 -1.83 -21.87
N GLU A 55 2.08 -2.82 -22.16
CA GLU A 55 1.64 -4.16 -22.55
C GLU A 55 1.50 -5.04 -21.31
N VAL A 56 0.32 -5.57 -21.08
CA VAL A 56 -0.05 -6.30 -19.86
C VAL A 56 -0.38 -7.75 -20.19
N LEU A 57 0.43 -8.68 -19.73
CA LEU A 57 0.20 -10.12 -19.79
C LEU A 57 -0.58 -10.56 -18.55
N ARG A 58 -1.86 -10.86 -18.75
CA ARG A 58 -2.77 -11.39 -17.73
C ARG A 58 -2.68 -12.91 -17.73
N ILE A 59 -2.08 -13.48 -16.70
CA ILE A 59 -1.83 -14.93 -16.62
C ILE A 59 -2.94 -15.57 -15.80
N LYS A 60 -3.66 -16.52 -16.43
CA LYS A 60 -4.76 -17.26 -15.79
C LYS A 60 -4.25 -18.05 -14.59
N THR A 61 -4.82 -17.78 -13.42
CA THR A 61 -4.45 -18.43 -12.15
C THR A 61 -5.67 -18.81 -11.35
N PRO A 62 -5.56 -19.78 -10.44
CA PRO A 62 -6.62 -20.05 -9.48
C PRO A 62 -6.88 -18.82 -8.58
N GLN A 63 -8.11 -18.70 -8.12
CA GLN A 63 -8.49 -17.64 -7.18
C GLN A 63 -7.79 -17.85 -5.83
N ILE A 64 -7.14 -16.80 -5.31
CA ILE A 64 -6.40 -16.81 -4.03
C ILE A 64 -7.24 -16.17 -2.91
N GLN A 65 -8.12 -15.22 -3.27
CA GLN A 65 -8.97 -14.51 -2.31
C GLN A 65 -10.33 -15.17 -2.17
N LYS A 66 -10.92 -15.10 -0.98
CA LYS A 66 -12.27 -15.63 -0.66
C LYS A 66 -12.42 -17.14 -0.89
N VAL A 67 -11.33 -17.90 -0.79
CA VAL A 67 -11.33 -19.38 -0.90
C VAL A 67 -10.81 -20.02 0.39
N GLY A 68 -11.18 -21.29 0.64
CA GLY A 68 -10.73 -22.03 1.82
C GLY A 68 -9.21 -22.25 1.86
N LEU A 69 -8.67 -22.49 3.05
CA LEU A 69 -7.22 -22.56 3.30
C LEU A 69 -6.48 -23.56 2.39
N LEU A 70 -7.06 -24.73 2.14
CA LEU A 70 -6.44 -25.74 1.28
C LEU A 70 -6.33 -25.26 -0.18
N LYS A 71 -7.42 -24.73 -0.74
CA LYS A 71 -7.44 -24.17 -2.10
C LYS A 71 -6.46 -23.00 -2.21
N LYS A 72 -6.39 -22.15 -1.18
CA LYS A 72 -5.44 -21.03 -1.10
C LYS A 72 -3.99 -21.53 -1.11
N GLY A 73 -3.66 -22.58 -0.35
CA GLY A 73 -2.33 -23.19 -0.35
C GLY A 73 -1.91 -23.73 -1.72
N ILE A 74 -2.79 -24.47 -2.39
CA ILE A 74 -2.55 -25.00 -3.75
C ILE A 74 -2.34 -23.86 -4.75
N ALA A 75 -3.17 -22.82 -4.69
CA ALA A 75 -3.05 -21.65 -5.55
C ALA A 75 -1.69 -20.93 -5.36
N PHE A 76 -1.26 -20.76 -4.11
CA PHE A 76 0.06 -20.16 -3.83
C PHE A 76 1.24 -20.99 -4.34
N LEU A 77 1.18 -22.31 -4.23
CA LEU A 77 2.22 -23.22 -4.72
C LEU A 77 2.25 -23.29 -6.25
N SER A 78 1.11 -23.21 -6.92
CA SER A 78 1.02 -23.26 -8.39
C SER A 78 1.42 -21.93 -9.05
N LEU A 79 1.30 -20.81 -8.35
CA LEU A 79 1.49 -19.47 -8.86
C LEU A 79 2.86 -19.26 -9.56
N PRO A 80 4.01 -19.64 -8.98
CA PRO A 80 5.30 -19.47 -9.64
C PRO A 80 5.42 -20.27 -10.93
N PHE A 81 4.82 -21.45 -11.00
CA PHE A 81 4.83 -22.29 -12.19
C PHE A 81 4.00 -21.67 -13.32
N LEU A 82 2.77 -21.23 -12.99
CA LEU A 82 1.87 -20.60 -13.97
C LEU A 82 2.45 -19.30 -14.50
N MET A 83 3.03 -18.47 -13.63
CA MET A 83 3.72 -17.23 -14.04
C MET A 83 4.87 -17.52 -15.00
N LYS A 84 5.76 -18.47 -14.68
CA LYS A 84 6.86 -18.86 -15.59
C LYS A 84 6.35 -19.37 -16.91
N ARG A 85 5.32 -20.23 -16.91
CA ARG A 85 4.72 -20.80 -18.13
C ARG A 85 4.13 -19.70 -19.02
N GLY A 86 3.39 -18.74 -18.43
CA GLY A 86 2.83 -17.61 -19.16
C GLY A 86 3.92 -16.73 -19.77
N ILE A 87 4.89 -16.27 -18.95
CA ILE A 87 6.00 -15.43 -19.41
C ILE A 87 6.82 -16.15 -20.48
N LYS A 88 7.13 -17.43 -20.32
CA LYS A 88 7.87 -18.21 -21.32
C LYS A 88 7.12 -18.31 -22.65
N LYS A 89 5.80 -18.51 -22.62
CA LYS A 89 5.01 -18.64 -23.86
C LYS A 89 4.97 -17.34 -24.67
N PHE A 90 4.87 -16.19 -23.99
CA PHE A 90 4.63 -14.90 -24.66
C PHE A 90 5.88 -14.04 -24.82
N TYR A 91 6.91 -14.25 -23.98
CA TYR A 91 8.09 -13.40 -23.94
C TYR A 91 9.42 -14.16 -24.05
N SER A 92 9.43 -15.42 -24.56
CA SER A 92 10.68 -16.22 -24.64
C SER A 92 11.78 -15.57 -25.49
N ASP A 93 11.40 -14.84 -26.54
CA ASP A 93 12.31 -14.24 -27.50
C ASP A 93 12.56 -12.74 -27.25
N GLU A 94 11.96 -12.23 -26.16
CA GLU A 94 12.12 -10.85 -25.77
C GLU A 94 13.47 -10.62 -25.05
N LYS A 95 14.01 -9.43 -25.23
CA LYS A 95 15.15 -8.94 -24.45
C LYS A 95 14.66 -7.87 -23.49
N PHE A 96 14.98 -7.98 -22.23
CA PHE A 96 14.68 -6.98 -21.21
C PHE A 96 15.97 -6.41 -20.64
N ASP A 97 15.94 -5.13 -20.28
CA ASP A 97 17.05 -4.44 -19.64
C ASP A 97 16.94 -4.47 -18.12
N LEU A 98 15.71 -4.60 -17.61
CA LEU A 98 15.41 -4.60 -16.17
C LEU A 98 14.17 -5.44 -15.87
N ILE A 99 14.23 -6.20 -14.78
CA ILE A 99 13.06 -6.81 -14.15
C ILE A 99 12.76 -6.06 -12.87
N ILE A 100 11.52 -5.59 -12.72
CA ILE A 100 11.01 -5.06 -11.46
C ILE A 100 10.12 -6.14 -10.83
N SER A 101 10.40 -6.51 -9.59
CA SER A 101 9.62 -7.52 -8.84
C SER A 101 9.12 -6.93 -7.53
N LEU A 102 7.95 -7.38 -7.08
CA LEU A 102 7.29 -6.89 -5.88
C LEU A 102 7.35 -7.91 -4.74
N ALA A 103 7.61 -7.47 -3.54
CA ALA A 103 7.47 -8.26 -2.32
C ALA A 103 6.62 -7.52 -1.27
N PRO A 104 5.63 -8.20 -0.62
CA PRO A 104 5.17 -9.56 -0.91
C PRO A 104 4.39 -9.68 -2.22
N PRO A 105 4.14 -10.89 -2.72
CA PRO A 105 4.42 -12.18 -2.10
C PRO A 105 5.84 -12.68 -2.38
N ILE A 106 6.52 -13.13 -1.34
CA ILE A 106 7.86 -13.72 -1.49
C ILE A 106 7.88 -15.01 -2.33
N THR A 107 6.72 -15.63 -2.56
CA THR A 107 6.55 -16.78 -3.47
C THR A 107 6.89 -16.44 -4.92
N PHE A 108 7.05 -15.16 -5.28
CA PHE A 108 7.59 -14.74 -6.57
C PHE A 108 9.12 -14.92 -6.69
N ALA A 109 9.84 -15.24 -5.61
CA ALA A 109 11.29 -15.47 -5.65
C ALA A 109 11.73 -16.46 -6.75
N PRO A 110 11.06 -17.63 -6.95
CA PRO A 110 11.42 -18.54 -8.05
C PRO A 110 11.15 -17.97 -9.44
N VAL A 111 10.16 -17.06 -9.58
CA VAL A 111 9.86 -16.40 -10.86
C VAL A 111 10.93 -15.36 -11.18
N SER A 112 11.24 -14.47 -10.25
CA SER A 112 12.26 -13.43 -10.40
C SER A 112 13.64 -14.02 -10.68
N LYS A 113 14.03 -15.05 -9.91
CA LYS A 113 15.30 -15.76 -10.10
C LYS A 113 15.39 -16.47 -11.46
N TRP A 114 14.30 -17.06 -11.94
CA TRP A 114 14.23 -17.67 -13.25
C TRP A 114 14.30 -16.60 -14.35
N ALA A 115 13.52 -15.52 -14.23
CA ALA A 115 13.49 -14.44 -15.22
C ALA A 115 14.86 -13.75 -15.34
N LYS A 116 15.54 -13.48 -14.21
CA LYS A 116 16.92 -12.97 -14.19
C LYS A 116 17.86 -13.82 -15.04
N ARG A 117 17.82 -15.15 -14.87
CA ARG A 117 18.67 -16.07 -15.63
C ARG A 117 18.25 -16.19 -17.09
N LYS A 118 16.93 -16.21 -17.37
CA LYS A 118 16.40 -16.37 -18.72
C LYS A 118 16.71 -15.16 -19.61
N PHE A 119 16.57 -13.96 -19.06
CA PHE A 119 16.71 -12.71 -19.79
C PHE A 119 18.09 -12.06 -19.64
N GLY A 120 18.91 -12.53 -18.70
CA GLY A 120 20.27 -12.02 -18.49
C GLY A 120 20.33 -10.58 -18.01
N CYS A 121 19.28 -10.06 -17.36
CA CYS A 121 19.17 -8.68 -16.93
C CYS A 121 19.00 -8.56 -15.41
N PRO A 122 19.33 -7.39 -14.81
CA PRO A 122 19.21 -7.17 -13.37
C PRO A 122 17.76 -7.20 -12.89
N VAL A 123 17.62 -7.45 -11.56
CA VAL A 123 16.35 -7.44 -10.84
C VAL A 123 16.35 -6.34 -9.80
N PHE A 124 15.39 -5.44 -9.89
CA PHE A 124 15.03 -4.49 -8.85
C PHE A 124 13.85 -5.04 -8.04
N LEU A 125 14.03 -5.22 -6.74
CA LEU A 125 12.98 -5.68 -5.82
C LEU A 125 12.35 -4.48 -5.11
N MET A 126 11.06 -4.24 -5.33
CA MET A 126 10.29 -3.30 -4.52
C MET A 126 9.82 -3.99 -3.25
N GLN A 127 10.49 -3.73 -2.13
CA GLN A 127 10.16 -4.27 -0.81
C GLN A 127 9.10 -3.39 -0.14
N LYS A 128 7.84 -3.80 -0.22
CA LYS A 128 6.69 -3.03 0.28
C LYS A 128 6.17 -3.49 1.63
N ASP A 129 6.55 -4.69 2.08
CA ASP A 129 6.24 -5.22 3.40
C ASP A 129 7.26 -6.30 3.77
N ILE A 130 7.51 -6.52 5.04
CA ILE A 130 8.52 -7.44 5.54
C ILE A 130 7.84 -8.73 6.03
N PHE A 131 7.72 -9.70 5.12
CA PHE A 131 7.20 -11.02 5.40
C PHE A 131 8.37 -12.04 5.46
N PRO A 132 8.41 -12.97 6.42
CA PRO A 132 7.30 -13.42 7.29
C PRO A 132 7.17 -12.68 8.63
N GLN A 133 8.00 -11.68 8.94
CA GLN A 133 7.96 -11.05 10.26
C GLN A 133 6.62 -10.35 10.56
N ASN A 134 6.00 -9.69 9.58
CA ASN A 134 4.67 -9.11 9.76
C ASN A 134 3.61 -10.15 10.21
N ALA A 135 3.67 -11.39 9.69
CA ALA A 135 2.77 -12.46 10.10
C ALA A 135 3.04 -12.95 11.53
N VAL A 136 4.29 -12.88 11.98
CA VAL A 136 4.66 -13.17 13.38
C VAL A 136 4.10 -12.08 14.30
N ASP A 137 4.33 -10.82 13.97
CA ASP A 137 3.88 -9.67 14.77
C ASP A 137 2.35 -9.62 14.92
N LEU A 138 1.62 -10.05 13.89
CA LEU A 138 0.16 -10.16 13.90
C LEU A 138 -0.36 -11.45 14.55
N GLY A 139 0.51 -12.34 15.04
CA GLY A 139 0.12 -13.60 15.66
C GLY A 139 -0.41 -14.66 14.69
N ILE A 140 -0.27 -14.46 13.37
CA ILE A 140 -0.69 -15.41 12.32
C ILE A 140 0.28 -16.59 12.25
N MET A 141 1.54 -16.36 12.59
CA MET A 141 2.61 -17.34 12.52
C MET A 141 3.43 -17.35 13.81
N LYS A 142 3.77 -18.53 14.31
CA LYS A 142 4.70 -18.62 15.44
C LYS A 142 6.14 -18.43 14.93
N LYS A 143 6.88 -17.51 15.58
CA LYS A 143 8.33 -17.33 15.36
C LYS A 143 9.05 -18.65 15.64
N TYR A 144 10.04 -18.97 14.82
CA TYR A 144 10.82 -20.22 14.88
C TYR A 144 10.03 -21.51 14.60
N SER A 145 8.79 -21.44 14.09
CA SER A 145 8.08 -22.62 13.58
C SER A 145 8.71 -23.13 12.27
N PRO A 146 8.49 -24.40 11.87
CA PRO A 146 8.96 -24.90 10.56
C PRO A 146 8.48 -24.03 9.39
N LEU A 147 7.25 -23.52 9.46
CA LEU A 147 6.67 -22.62 8.46
C LEU A 147 7.39 -21.29 8.42
N TYR A 148 7.79 -20.74 9.58
CA TYR A 148 8.59 -19.52 9.64
C TYR A 148 9.95 -19.70 8.96
N PHE A 149 10.67 -20.78 9.26
CA PHE A 149 11.95 -21.07 8.62
C PHE A 149 11.85 -21.28 7.12
N TYR A 150 10.80 -21.95 6.66
CA TYR A 150 10.53 -22.08 5.24
C TYR A 150 10.39 -20.73 4.57
N PHE A 151 9.51 -19.85 5.08
CA PHE A 151 9.30 -18.53 4.49
C PHE A 151 10.52 -17.61 4.62
N ARG A 152 11.27 -17.69 5.73
CA ARG A 152 12.57 -16.99 5.85
C ARG A 152 13.58 -17.45 4.80
N SER A 153 13.60 -18.73 4.46
CA SER A 153 14.45 -19.26 3.38
C SER A 153 14.02 -18.72 2.01
N VAL A 154 12.72 -18.65 1.75
CA VAL A 154 12.18 -18.08 0.49
C VAL A 154 12.48 -16.59 0.39
N GLU A 155 12.27 -15.82 1.46
CA GLU A 155 12.63 -14.40 1.53
C GLU A 155 14.14 -14.21 1.30
N LYS A 156 14.98 -14.97 1.96
CA LYS A 156 16.44 -14.96 1.74
C LYS A 156 16.81 -15.23 0.29
N SER A 157 16.13 -16.18 -0.35
CA SER A 157 16.34 -16.48 -1.77
C SER A 157 15.95 -15.30 -2.67
N MET A 158 14.84 -14.61 -2.34
CA MET A 158 14.36 -13.44 -3.08
C MET A 158 15.34 -12.28 -2.97
N LEU A 159 15.74 -11.93 -1.75
CA LEU A 159 16.69 -10.86 -1.49
C LEU A 159 18.03 -11.11 -2.20
N LYS A 160 18.59 -12.34 -2.08
CA LYS A 160 19.86 -12.72 -2.74
C LYS A 160 19.81 -12.71 -4.27
N SER A 161 18.64 -12.91 -4.87
CA SER A 161 18.50 -12.90 -6.33
C SER A 161 18.29 -11.50 -6.91
N SER A 162 18.07 -10.51 -6.07
CA SER A 162 17.84 -9.11 -6.45
C SER A 162 19.16 -8.33 -6.47
N ASP A 163 19.36 -7.50 -7.49
CA ASP A 163 20.56 -6.67 -7.62
C ASP A 163 20.46 -5.38 -6.82
N LYS A 164 19.24 -4.84 -6.72
CA LYS A 164 18.88 -3.74 -5.82
C LYS A 164 17.55 -4.02 -5.14
N ILE A 165 17.42 -3.56 -3.90
CA ILE A 165 16.26 -3.74 -3.03
C ILE A 165 15.79 -2.36 -2.60
N GLY A 166 14.67 -1.91 -3.14
CA GLY A 166 14.06 -0.62 -2.84
C GLY A 166 13.17 -0.70 -1.62
N CYS A 167 13.51 0.04 -0.59
CA CYS A 167 12.80 0.14 0.69
C CYS A 167 12.11 1.49 0.83
N MET A 168 10.98 1.52 1.52
CA MET A 168 10.10 2.69 1.58
C MET A 168 10.61 3.79 2.53
N SER A 169 11.49 3.46 3.49
CA SER A 169 12.01 4.39 4.47
C SER A 169 13.39 3.99 4.97
N ASP A 170 14.05 4.89 5.70
CA ASP A 170 15.37 4.63 6.27
C ASP A 170 15.32 3.50 7.31
N ARG A 171 14.27 3.43 8.13
CA ARG A 171 14.09 2.32 9.07
C ARG A 171 13.85 0.98 8.37
N ASN A 172 13.19 0.97 7.21
CA ASN A 172 13.11 -0.23 6.39
C ASN A 172 14.49 -0.66 5.89
N ILE A 173 15.32 0.28 5.44
CA ILE A 173 16.71 0.01 4.99
C ILE A 173 17.51 -0.59 6.14
N GLU A 174 17.49 0.06 7.31
CA GLU A 174 18.18 -0.42 8.51
C GLU A 174 17.73 -1.82 8.92
N TYR A 175 16.41 -2.04 8.92
CA TYR A 175 15.83 -3.35 9.24
C TYR A 175 16.32 -4.45 8.30
N ILE A 176 16.24 -4.22 6.99
CA ILE A 176 16.67 -5.20 5.98
C ILE A 176 18.17 -5.49 6.13
N ARG A 177 19.02 -4.48 6.27
CA ARG A 177 20.46 -4.64 6.45
C ARG A 177 20.78 -5.43 7.74
N LYS A 178 20.17 -5.05 8.85
CA LYS A 178 20.38 -5.69 10.17
C LYS A 178 20.01 -7.17 10.17
N HIS A 179 18.86 -7.52 9.56
CA HIS A 179 18.35 -8.89 9.60
C HIS A 179 18.81 -9.77 8.44
N ASN A 180 19.54 -9.20 7.48
CA ASN A 180 20.03 -9.89 6.29
C ASN A 180 21.49 -9.49 5.99
N PRO A 181 22.46 -9.75 6.92
CA PRO A 181 23.85 -9.29 6.79
C PRO A 181 24.61 -9.91 5.60
N TYR A 182 24.00 -10.88 4.92
CA TYR A 182 24.51 -11.49 3.69
C TYR A 182 24.16 -10.68 2.41
N ILE A 183 23.41 -9.59 2.53
CA ILE A 183 23.09 -8.67 1.43
C ILE A 183 24.08 -7.49 1.49
N PRO A 184 24.75 -7.12 0.38
CA PRO A 184 25.60 -5.95 0.34
C PRO A 184 24.81 -4.69 0.73
N PRO A 185 25.28 -3.88 1.70
CA PRO A 185 24.54 -2.70 2.16
C PRO A 185 24.16 -1.72 1.04
N GLU A 186 25.00 -1.57 0.02
CA GLU A 186 24.79 -0.72 -1.16
C GLU A 186 23.70 -1.24 -2.10
N SER A 187 23.27 -2.49 -1.92
CA SER A 187 22.16 -3.06 -2.67
C SER A 187 20.81 -2.64 -2.11
N VAL A 188 20.75 -2.20 -0.86
CA VAL A 188 19.52 -1.76 -0.19
C VAL A 188 19.43 -0.25 -0.26
N VAL A 189 18.44 0.23 -1.00
CA VAL A 189 18.30 1.65 -1.39
C VAL A 189 16.94 2.21 -1.00
N TYR A 190 16.85 3.53 -0.88
CA TYR A 190 15.59 4.22 -0.68
C TYR A 190 14.76 4.20 -1.97
N PHE A 191 13.52 3.74 -1.85
CA PHE A 191 12.54 3.72 -2.93
C PHE A 191 11.13 3.85 -2.34
N PRO A 192 10.66 5.07 -2.11
CA PRO A 192 9.38 5.31 -1.45
C PRO A 192 8.19 4.87 -2.30
N ASN A 193 7.01 4.85 -1.68
CA ASN A 193 5.78 4.84 -2.44
C ASN A 193 5.59 6.21 -3.10
N THR A 194 5.20 6.20 -4.37
CA THR A 194 4.95 7.42 -5.14
C THR A 194 3.63 7.30 -5.88
N ILE A 195 3.00 8.41 -6.20
CA ILE A 195 1.77 8.47 -7.00
C ILE A 195 1.92 9.53 -8.09
N ASN A 196 1.11 9.41 -9.13
CA ASN A 196 0.89 10.53 -10.04
C ASN A 196 0.10 11.60 -9.27
N VAL A 197 0.77 12.69 -8.88
CA VAL A 197 0.16 13.73 -8.06
C VAL A 197 -0.91 14.44 -8.89
N PRO A 198 -2.19 14.37 -8.49
CA PRO A 198 -3.26 15.03 -9.23
C PRO A 198 -3.11 16.57 -9.15
N PRO A 199 -3.59 17.32 -10.14
CA PRO A 199 -3.63 18.77 -10.06
C PRO A 199 -4.35 19.26 -8.79
N ARG A 200 -3.94 20.41 -8.27
CA ARG A 200 -4.71 21.08 -7.21
C ARG A 200 -6.06 21.49 -7.77
N GLU A 201 -7.10 20.94 -7.22
CA GLU A 201 -8.46 21.32 -7.58
C GLU A 201 -8.97 22.39 -6.63
N THR A 202 -9.82 23.28 -7.16
CA THR A 202 -10.65 24.18 -6.35
C THR A 202 -11.48 23.30 -5.38
N PRO A 203 -11.70 23.71 -4.12
CA PRO A 203 -12.44 22.88 -3.17
C PRO A 203 -13.75 22.42 -3.77
N PRO A 204 -14.04 21.12 -3.76
CA PRO A 204 -15.28 20.61 -4.34
C PRO A 204 -16.48 21.16 -3.57
N GLN A 205 -17.63 21.26 -4.26
CA GLN A 205 -18.91 21.45 -3.59
C GLN A 205 -19.23 20.20 -2.75
N SER A 206 -18.68 20.14 -1.54
CA SER A 206 -18.71 18.97 -0.65
C SER A 206 -20.09 18.66 -0.07
N ARG A 207 -21.04 19.61 -0.13
CA ARG A 207 -22.35 19.48 0.54
C ARG A 207 -23.16 18.28 0.02
N GLY A 208 -23.25 18.08 -1.28
CA GLY A 208 -24.05 16.98 -1.84
C GLY A 208 -23.50 15.60 -1.56
N ILE A 209 -22.17 15.42 -1.56
CA ILE A 209 -21.57 14.11 -1.31
C ILE A 209 -21.64 13.71 0.17
N ARG A 210 -21.44 14.65 1.10
CA ARG A 210 -21.63 14.39 2.54
C ARG A 210 -23.07 13.96 2.83
N GLN A 211 -24.06 14.63 2.25
CA GLN A 211 -25.47 14.28 2.41
C GLN A 211 -25.77 12.86 1.87
N LYS A 212 -25.24 12.52 0.69
CA LYS A 212 -25.41 11.19 0.08
C LYS A 212 -24.96 10.06 1.00
N TYR A 213 -23.92 10.29 1.81
CA TYR A 213 -23.33 9.30 2.70
C TYR A 213 -23.58 9.55 4.19
N ASN A 214 -24.60 10.36 4.51
CA ASN A 214 -25.04 10.66 5.87
C ASN A 214 -23.92 11.26 6.76
N VAL A 215 -23.01 12.02 6.19
CA VAL A 215 -21.97 12.74 6.92
C VAL A 215 -22.48 14.13 7.28
N PRO A 216 -22.58 14.49 8.56
CA PRO A 216 -23.07 15.80 8.98
C PRO A 216 -22.22 16.95 8.44
N GLN A 217 -22.89 18.03 7.98
CA GLN A 217 -22.18 19.17 7.36
C GLN A 217 -21.31 19.93 8.35
N ASN A 218 -21.72 20.00 9.62
CA ASN A 218 -21.08 20.81 10.66
C ASN A 218 -20.16 19.98 11.58
N ALA A 219 -19.96 18.70 11.31
CA ALA A 219 -19.06 17.85 12.06
C ALA A 219 -17.68 17.80 11.42
N CYS A 220 -16.64 17.72 12.25
CA CYS A 220 -15.31 17.33 11.82
C CYS A 220 -15.32 15.83 11.47
N ALA A 221 -15.17 15.50 10.19
CA ALA A 221 -15.25 14.15 9.69
C ALA A 221 -13.87 13.50 9.61
N PHE A 222 -13.67 12.44 10.39
CA PHE A 222 -12.48 11.60 10.43
C PHE A 222 -12.68 10.41 9.51
N LEU A 223 -11.88 10.34 8.44
CA LEU A 223 -11.95 9.28 7.43
C LEU A 223 -10.99 8.13 7.76
N PHE A 224 -11.52 6.92 7.93
CA PHE A 224 -10.76 5.69 7.97
C PHE A 224 -11.04 4.86 6.71
N GLY A 225 -10.17 4.98 5.71
CA GLY A 225 -10.38 4.39 4.38
C GLY A 225 -9.45 3.22 4.05
N GLY A 226 -9.91 2.31 3.17
CA GLY A 226 -9.12 1.24 2.55
C GLY A 226 -9.26 -0.15 3.16
N ASN A 227 -8.16 -0.91 3.24
CA ASN A 227 -8.18 -2.26 3.82
C ASN A 227 -8.41 -2.20 5.34
N ILE A 228 -9.39 -2.96 5.83
CA ILE A 228 -9.72 -3.11 7.26
C ILE A 228 -9.33 -4.53 7.68
N GLY A 229 -8.03 -4.77 7.70
CA GLY A 229 -7.43 -6.07 8.03
C GLY A 229 -6.78 -6.10 9.41
N LEU A 230 -6.13 -7.22 9.73
CA LEU A 230 -5.39 -7.38 10.98
C LEU A 230 -4.30 -6.33 11.24
N PRO A 231 -3.57 -5.82 10.21
CA PRO A 231 -2.60 -4.76 10.42
C PRO A 231 -3.19 -3.47 10.99
N GLN A 232 -4.46 -3.18 10.69
CA GLN A 232 -5.16 -2.01 11.20
C GLN A 232 -5.72 -2.30 12.59
N TYR A 233 -5.33 -1.46 13.54
CA TYR A 233 -5.74 -1.63 14.94
C TYR A 233 -7.14 -1.06 15.17
N THR A 234 -8.17 -1.81 14.73
CA THR A 234 -9.59 -1.41 14.82
C THR A 234 -10.06 -1.21 16.25
N GLU A 235 -9.42 -1.82 17.26
CA GLU A 235 -9.79 -1.66 18.67
C GLU A 235 -9.54 -0.23 19.16
N LEU A 236 -8.48 0.44 18.71
CA LEU A 236 -8.24 1.85 19.01
C LEU A 236 -9.32 2.74 18.39
N LEU A 237 -9.72 2.45 17.14
CA LEU A 237 -10.81 3.18 16.48
C LEU A 237 -12.14 2.99 17.21
N LYS A 238 -12.46 1.76 17.63
CA LYS A 238 -13.66 1.47 18.44
C LYS A 238 -13.65 2.20 19.78
N SER A 239 -12.50 2.25 20.45
CA SER A 239 -12.32 3.01 21.70
C SER A 239 -12.63 4.50 21.49
N ALA A 240 -12.07 5.11 20.44
CA ALA A 240 -12.33 6.49 20.09
C ALA A 240 -13.82 6.74 19.78
N MET A 241 -14.44 5.89 18.95
CA MET A 241 -15.88 5.98 18.65
C MET A 241 -16.74 5.90 19.91
N SER A 242 -16.39 5.01 20.86
CA SER A 242 -17.10 4.90 22.14
C SER A 242 -16.94 6.15 23.01
N LYS A 243 -15.72 6.69 23.10
CA LYS A 243 -15.41 7.89 23.91
C LYS A 243 -16.16 9.12 23.39
N PHE A 244 -16.28 9.24 22.09
CA PHE A 244 -16.96 10.37 21.44
C PHE A 244 -18.41 10.08 21.06
N ALA A 245 -18.99 8.97 21.51
CA ALA A 245 -20.38 8.63 21.21
C ALA A 245 -21.34 9.76 21.62
N GLY A 246 -22.25 10.14 20.72
CA GLY A 246 -23.20 11.23 20.95
C GLY A 246 -22.68 12.66 20.71
N ARG A 247 -21.38 12.86 20.47
CA ARG A 247 -20.83 14.16 20.04
C ARG A 247 -21.34 14.50 18.64
N ARG A 248 -21.83 15.70 18.43
CA ARG A 248 -22.36 16.15 17.14
C ARG A 248 -21.33 16.86 16.27
N ASP A 249 -20.24 17.29 16.84
CA ASP A 249 -19.13 18.00 16.20
C ASP A 249 -18.00 17.07 15.71
N ILE A 250 -18.03 15.78 16.07
CA ILE A 250 -17.07 14.75 15.65
C ILE A 250 -17.81 13.61 14.95
N TYR A 251 -17.34 13.22 13.78
CA TYR A 251 -17.93 12.13 13.00
C TYR A 251 -16.87 11.19 12.44
N PHE A 252 -17.11 9.89 12.53
CA PHE A 252 -16.21 8.85 12.01
C PHE A 252 -16.80 8.22 10.76
N LEU A 253 -16.12 8.39 9.63
CA LEU A 253 -16.50 7.77 8.37
C LEU A 253 -15.56 6.61 8.07
N VAL A 254 -16.08 5.39 8.06
CA VAL A 254 -15.35 4.17 7.76
C VAL A 254 -15.73 3.67 6.38
N ILE A 255 -14.75 3.54 5.47
CA ILE A 255 -14.98 3.08 4.10
C ILE A 255 -13.96 1.99 3.78
N GLY A 256 -14.41 0.75 3.59
CA GLY A 256 -13.49 -0.30 3.19
C GLY A 256 -13.94 -1.71 3.49
N SER A 257 -13.08 -2.65 3.14
CA SER A 257 -13.32 -4.08 3.31
C SER A 257 -12.07 -4.77 3.88
N GLY A 258 -12.25 -5.95 4.44
CA GLY A 258 -11.16 -6.72 5.01
C GLY A 258 -11.63 -7.66 6.11
N THR A 259 -10.69 -8.37 6.72
CA THR A 259 -11.01 -9.43 7.68
C THR A 259 -11.64 -8.94 8.98
N ARG A 260 -11.48 -7.63 9.31
CA ARG A 260 -12.05 -6.97 10.50
C ARG A 260 -13.24 -6.07 10.16
N ALA A 261 -13.61 -5.93 8.89
CA ALA A 261 -14.66 -5.00 8.45
C ALA A 261 -16.02 -5.33 9.09
N LYS A 262 -16.46 -6.60 9.03
CA LYS A 262 -17.73 -7.04 9.62
C LYS A 262 -17.80 -6.83 11.13
N ASP A 263 -16.69 -7.04 11.85
CA ASP A 263 -16.60 -6.84 13.28
C ASP A 263 -16.74 -5.35 13.65
N LEU A 264 -16.15 -4.45 12.87
CA LEU A 264 -16.27 -3.02 13.06
C LEU A 264 -17.68 -2.50 12.71
N GLU A 265 -18.29 -2.98 11.62
CA GLU A 265 -19.67 -2.68 11.23
C GLU A 265 -20.67 -3.10 12.32
N LYS A 266 -20.51 -4.33 12.83
CA LYS A 266 -21.32 -4.88 13.91
C LYS A 266 -21.18 -4.04 15.20
N PHE A 267 -19.96 -3.65 15.55
CA PHE A 267 -19.71 -2.79 16.70
C PHE A 267 -20.45 -1.46 16.60
N ILE A 268 -20.38 -0.77 15.46
CA ILE A 268 -21.07 0.51 15.24
C ILE A 268 -22.59 0.33 15.41
N SER A 269 -23.17 -0.72 14.83
CA SER A 269 -24.62 -0.97 14.89
C SER A 269 -25.10 -1.39 16.28
N GLU A 270 -24.43 -2.34 16.93
CA GLU A 270 -24.84 -2.86 18.26
C GLU A 270 -24.68 -1.82 19.38
N LYS A 271 -23.62 -1.00 19.32
CA LYS A 271 -23.40 0.09 20.25
C LYS A 271 -24.19 1.34 19.92
N LYS A 272 -24.94 1.34 18.81
CA LYS A 272 -25.75 2.48 18.33
C LYS A 272 -24.92 3.78 18.28
N ILE A 273 -23.71 3.69 17.74
CA ILE A 273 -22.80 4.86 17.61
C ILE A 273 -23.39 5.81 16.58
N SER A 274 -24.03 6.89 17.04
CA SER A 274 -24.78 7.82 16.19
C SER A 274 -23.91 8.75 15.34
N ASN A 275 -22.65 8.92 15.72
CA ASN A 275 -21.67 9.75 15.02
C ASN A 275 -20.63 8.95 14.25
N ALA A 276 -21.04 7.80 13.70
CA ALA A 276 -20.21 6.99 12.81
C ALA A 276 -21.04 6.35 11.69
N ALA A 277 -20.43 6.19 10.52
CA ALA A 277 -20.98 5.39 9.43
C ALA A 277 -19.93 4.41 8.90
N PHE A 278 -20.41 3.24 8.45
CA PHE A 278 -19.63 2.21 7.81
C PHE A 278 -20.12 1.92 6.40
N HIS A 279 -19.22 1.91 5.43
CA HIS A 279 -19.48 1.53 4.05
C HIS A 279 -18.48 0.48 3.59
N SER A 280 -18.94 -0.75 3.33
CA SER A 280 -18.08 -1.85 2.87
C SER A 280 -17.54 -1.65 1.46
N TYR A 281 -18.26 -0.92 0.64
CA TYR A 281 -17.92 -0.55 -0.72
C TYR A 281 -18.44 0.85 -1.05
N MET A 282 -17.65 1.56 -1.85
CA MET A 282 -18.04 2.83 -2.44
C MET A 282 -17.46 2.93 -3.84
N PRO A 283 -18.22 3.43 -4.85
CA PRO A 283 -17.66 3.74 -6.16
C PRO A 283 -16.45 4.67 -6.04
N ARG A 284 -15.44 4.46 -6.88
CA ARG A 284 -14.18 5.20 -6.79
C ARG A 284 -14.37 6.71 -6.85
N ASP A 285 -15.19 7.18 -7.79
CA ASP A 285 -15.44 8.61 -7.97
C ASP A 285 -16.12 9.24 -6.73
N ASP A 286 -17.01 8.48 -6.08
CA ASP A 286 -17.64 8.90 -4.84
C ASP A 286 -16.63 8.90 -3.67
N TYR A 287 -15.77 7.86 -3.60
CA TYR A 287 -14.72 7.80 -2.60
C TYR A 287 -13.76 9.00 -2.70
N GLU A 288 -13.34 9.35 -3.91
CA GLU A 288 -12.46 10.51 -4.11
C GLU A 288 -13.13 11.82 -3.68
N LYS A 289 -14.41 12.00 -4.03
CA LYS A 289 -15.21 13.17 -3.63
C LYS A 289 -15.44 13.23 -2.11
N ILE A 290 -15.82 12.12 -1.49
CA ILE A 290 -16.09 12.10 -0.05
C ILE A 290 -14.79 12.26 0.75
N ALA A 291 -13.67 11.65 0.31
CA ALA A 291 -12.38 11.83 0.94
C ALA A 291 -11.95 13.30 0.94
N LYS A 292 -12.10 14.00 -0.20
CA LYS A 292 -11.85 15.45 -0.30
C LYS A 292 -12.78 16.29 0.58
N SER A 293 -13.93 15.77 0.98
CA SER A 293 -14.90 16.46 1.83
C SER A 293 -14.74 16.16 3.31
N CYS A 294 -13.91 15.20 3.69
CA CYS A 294 -13.56 14.92 5.07
C CYS A 294 -12.53 15.93 5.60
N ASP A 295 -12.35 15.95 6.92
CA ASP A 295 -11.52 16.94 7.61
C ASP A 295 -10.19 16.37 8.09
N VAL A 296 -10.12 15.05 8.36
CA VAL A 296 -8.92 14.38 8.88
C VAL A 296 -8.85 12.96 8.33
N GLY A 297 -7.69 12.53 7.84
CA GLY A 297 -7.40 11.15 7.45
C GLY A 297 -6.81 10.34 8.61
N LEU A 298 -7.39 9.17 8.91
CA LEU A 298 -6.91 8.28 9.98
C LEU A 298 -5.95 7.22 9.44
N VAL A 299 -4.78 7.12 10.05
CA VAL A 299 -3.80 6.04 9.83
C VAL A 299 -3.58 5.32 11.16
N ILE A 300 -4.17 4.14 11.29
CA ILE A 300 -4.10 3.36 12.54
C ILE A 300 -3.49 2.00 12.22
N LEU A 301 -2.36 1.68 12.85
CA LEU A 301 -1.68 0.40 12.74
C LEU A 301 -1.54 -0.28 14.10
N SER A 302 -1.37 -1.60 14.08
CA SER A 302 -1.16 -2.39 15.28
C SER A 302 0.10 -1.95 16.03
N PRO A 303 0.03 -1.72 17.35
CA PRO A 303 1.22 -1.43 18.18
C PRO A 303 2.16 -2.63 18.31
N LYS A 304 1.76 -3.82 17.84
CA LYS A 304 2.56 -5.06 17.92
C LYS A 304 3.62 -5.17 16.83
N PHE A 305 3.63 -4.30 15.84
CA PHE A 305 4.63 -4.38 14.79
C PHE A 305 6.03 -4.12 15.31
N THR A 306 6.95 -5.04 14.94
CA THR A 306 8.39 -4.90 15.17
C THR A 306 9.15 -4.53 13.89
N ILE A 307 8.41 -4.43 12.77
CA ILE A 307 8.90 -4.03 11.46
C ILE A 307 8.41 -2.62 11.11
N PRO A 308 9.22 -1.81 10.42
CA PRO A 308 8.77 -0.52 9.94
C PRO A 308 7.69 -0.68 8.85
N ASN A 309 6.61 0.06 8.99
CA ASN A 309 5.48 0.08 8.04
C ASN A 309 5.21 1.50 7.52
N TYR A 310 4.93 1.59 6.21
CA TYR A 310 4.62 2.86 5.55
C TYR A 310 3.29 2.76 4.78
N PRO A 311 2.16 3.13 5.43
CA PRO A 311 0.84 2.98 4.83
C PRO A 311 0.65 3.83 3.58
N SER A 312 0.28 3.19 2.45
CA SER A 312 0.08 3.88 1.16
C SER A 312 -1.07 4.90 1.17
N LYS A 313 -2.05 4.76 2.09
CA LYS A 313 -3.15 5.73 2.25
C LYS A 313 -2.67 7.14 2.63
N THR A 314 -1.48 7.27 3.21
CA THR A 314 -0.79 8.54 3.48
C THR A 314 -0.74 9.42 2.25
N LEU A 315 -0.32 8.87 1.11
CA LEU A 315 -0.21 9.62 -0.15
C LEU A 315 -1.59 10.12 -0.64
N SER A 316 -2.63 9.30 -0.48
CA SER A 316 -3.99 9.70 -0.85
C SER A 316 -4.51 10.84 0.03
N TYR A 317 -4.21 10.83 1.34
CA TYR A 317 -4.58 11.92 2.23
C TYR A 317 -3.80 13.21 1.92
N MET A 318 -2.50 13.11 1.73
CA MET A 318 -1.69 14.24 1.30
C MET A 318 -2.16 14.81 -0.06
N ALA A 319 -2.54 13.96 -1.01
CA ALA A 319 -3.02 14.37 -2.32
C ALA A 319 -4.31 15.20 -2.27
N THR A 320 -5.12 15.00 -1.22
CA THR A 320 -6.37 15.72 -0.98
C THR A 320 -6.24 16.82 0.08
N SER A 321 -5.02 17.19 0.47
CA SER A 321 -4.72 18.15 1.55
C SER A 321 -5.42 17.78 2.87
N LEU A 322 -5.62 16.47 3.12
CA LEU A 322 -6.18 16.00 4.39
C LEU A 322 -5.07 15.90 5.43
N PRO A 323 -5.17 16.59 6.57
CA PRO A 323 -4.26 16.37 7.69
C PRO A 323 -4.38 14.94 8.21
N ILE A 324 -3.29 14.37 8.69
CA ILE A 324 -3.21 12.98 9.11
C ILE A 324 -3.25 12.91 10.64
N LEU A 325 -4.16 12.11 11.18
CA LEU A 325 -4.03 11.61 12.54
C LEU A 325 -3.53 10.17 12.49
N ALA A 326 -2.29 9.99 12.90
CA ALA A 326 -1.62 8.70 12.89
C ALA A 326 -1.54 8.09 14.30
N ALA A 327 -1.83 6.80 14.40
CA ALA A 327 -1.52 5.99 15.57
C ALA A 327 -0.84 4.69 15.10
N THR A 328 0.45 4.53 15.39
CA THR A 328 1.24 3.38 14.96
C THR A 328 2.14 2.87 16.09
N ASP A 329 2.87 1.79 15.82
CA ASP A 329 3.98 1.36 16.65
C ASP A 329 5.14 2.38 16.65
N THR A 330 6.09 2.21 17.56
CA THR A 330 7.27 3.06 17.72
C THR A 330 8.49 2.59 16.93
N ASN A 331 8.41 1.45 16.22
CA ASN A 331 9.51 0.89 15.44
C ASN A 331 9.61 1.52 14.04
N THR A 332 8.53 2.12 13.58
CA THR A 332 8.48 2.82 12.28
C THR A 332 8.93 4.27 12.41
N ASP A 333 9.53 4.79 11.34
CA ASP A 333 9.85 6.21 11.17
C ASP A 333 8.63 7.04 10.68
N TYR A 334 7.44 6.50 10.84
CA TYR A 334 6.20 7.16 10.41
C TYR A 334 5.89 8.41 11.24
N ARG A 335 6.29 8.42 12.53
CA ARG A 335 6.23 9.61 13.38
C ARG A 335 7.05 10.77 12.78
N GLU A 336 8.29 10.47 12.41
CA GLU A 336 9.22 11.44 11.82
C GLU A 336 8.65 12.00 10.51
N LEU A 337 8.07 11.16 9.65
CA LEU A 337 7.40 11.61 8.44
C LEU A 337 6.28 12.61 8.76
N VAL A 338 5.35 12.21 9.63
CA VAL A 338 4.11 12.98 9.85
C VAL A 338 4.36 14.27 10.60
N GLN A 339 5.20 14.24 11.67
CA GLN A 339 5.36 15.38 12.56
C GLN A 339 6.55 16.27 12.24
N THR A 340 7.63 15.71 11.66
CA THR A 340 8.90 16.44 11.50
C THR A 340 9.18 16.79 10.05
N GLN A 341 9.12 15.80 9.15
CA GLN A 341 9.48 16.00 7.74
C GLN A 341 8.35 16.71 6.99
N ALA A 342 7.19 16.09 6.92
CA ALA A 342 6.05 16.62 6.18
C ALA A 342 5.21 17.62 7.00
N LYS A 343 5.30 17.59 8.33
CA LYS A 343 4.48 18.41 9.25
C LYS A 343 2.99 18.40 8.87
N CYS A 344 2.51 17.21 8.49
CA CYS A 344 1.20 17.03 7.86
C CYS A 344 0.14 16.46 8.80
N GLY A 345 0.46 16.31 10.08
CA GLY A 345 -0.47 15.69 11.01
C GLY A 345 0.05 15.55 12.43
N LEU A 346 -0.73 14.82 13.22
CA LEU A 346 -0.37 14.43 14.58
C LEU A 346 -0.12 12.92 14.62
N TRP A 347 0.92 12.50 15.34
CA TRP A 347 1.20 11.10 15.61
C TRP A 347 1.04 10.80 17.10
N ARG A 348 0.52 9.61 17.37
CA ARG A 348 0.41 9.03 18.73
C ARG A 348 0.87 7.58 18.71
N ASP A 349 1.33 7.10 19.85
CA ASP A 349 1.52 5.67 20.07
C ASP A 349 0.15 4.96 20.01
N ALA A 350 0.03 3.90 19.19
CA ALA A 350 -1.23 3.17 19.08
C ALA A 350 -1.62 2.43 20.37
N SER A 351 -0.72 2.27 21.31
CA SER A 351 -0.99 1.70 22.65
C SER A 351 -1.56 2.71 23.65
N ASP A 352 -1.67 4.00 23.28
CA ASP A 352 -2.19 5.07 24.13
C ASP A 352 -3.52 5.64 23.59
N PRO A 353 -4.66 5.06 23.98
CA PRO A 353 -5.98 5.52 23.54
C PRO A 353 -6.34 6.93 24.03
N GLU A 354 -5.83 7.35 25.19
CA GLU A 354 -6.11 8.68 25.72
C GLU A 354 -5.42 9.77 24.91
N ALA A 355 -4.11 9.62 24.64
CA ALA A 355 -3.39 10.55 23.78
C ALA A 355 -3.98 10.59 22.36
N PHE A 356 -4.48 9.45 21.83
CA PHE A 356 -5.17 9.42 20.54
C PHE A 356 -6.48 10.23 20.58
N ALA A 357 -7.26 10.10 21.64
CA ALA A 357 -8.50 10.85 21.82
C ALA A 357 -8.24 12.37 21.97
N GLU A 358 -7.22 12.77 22.73
CA GLU A 358 -6.81 14.18 22.84
C GLU A 358 -6.43 14.78 21.48
N ALA A 359 -5.76 13.98 20.63
CA ALA A 359 -5.43 14.42 19.28
C ALA A 359 -6.66 14.55 18.37
N ILE A 360 -7.68 13.71 18.53
CA ILE A 360 -8.99 13.87 17.88
C ILE A 360 -9.63 15.20 18.29
N GLU A 361 -9.71 15.49 19.58
CA GLU A 361 -10.28 16.75 20.08
C GLU A 361 -9.53 17.97 19.56
N LYS A 362 -8.19 17.92 19.59
CA LYS A 362 -7.35 19.02 19.08
C LYS A 362 -7.61 19.30 17.61
N LEU A 363 -7.73 18.24 16.79
CA LEU A 363 -8.02 18.42 15.37
C LEU A 363 -9.48 18.82 15.11
N ALA A 364 -10.42 18.32 15.89
CA ALA A 364 -11.83 18.70 15.76
C ALA A 364 -12.05 20.18 16.07
N SER A 365 -11.40 20.71 17.10
CA SER A 365 -11.58 22.08 17.59
C SER A 365 -10.84 23.16 16.81
N SER A 366 -9.86 22.82 15.95
CA SER A 366 -9.05 23.81 15.22
C SER A 366 -9.05 23.59 13.71
N PRO A 367 -9.96 24.26 12.97
CA PRO A 367 -9.96 24.28 11.50
C PRO A 367 -8.65 24.85 10.92
N GLU A 368 -8.06 25.83 11.57
CA GLU A 368 -6.80 26.49 11.16
C GLU A 368 -5.66 25.47 11.16
N LEU A 369 -5.52 24.69 12.25
CA LEU A 369 -4.52 23.65 12.35
C LEU A 369 -4.72 22.57 11.26
N ARG A 370 -5.98 22.16 11.02
CA ARG A 370 -6.25 21.18 9.95
C ARG A 370 -5.83 21.68 8.59
N ARG A 371 -6.11 22.94 8.28
CA ARG A 371 -5.71 23.57 7.01
C ARG A 371 -4.19 23.64 6.88
N GLU A 372 -3.48 24.11 7.90
CA GLU A 372 -2.02 24.19 7.92
C GLU A 372 -1.38 22.81 7.66
N LEU A 373 -1.78 21.80 8.46
CA LEU A 373 -1.23 20.45 8.34
C LEU A 373 -1.55 19.82 6.98
N GLY A 374 -2.76 20.05 6.46
CA GLY A 374 -3.17 19.55 5.15
C GLY A 374 -2.33 20.15 4.00
N GLU A 375 -2.12 21.47 4.00
CA GLU A 375 -1.29 22.15 3.00
C GLU A 375 0.18 21.72 3.07
N ASN A 376 0.72 21.56 4.27
CA ASN A 376 2.07 21.03 4.46
C ASN A 376 2.21 19.64 3.87
N GLY A 377 1.22 18.75 4.12
CA GLY A 377 1.20 17.40 3.55
C GLY A 377 1.15 17.41 2.03
N ARG A 378 0.32 18.27 1.45
CA ARG A 378 0.21 18.41 -0.01
C ARG A 378 1.51 18.89 -0.64
N LYS A 379 2.13 19.92 -0.08
CA LYS A 379 3.41 20.43 -0.53
C LYS A 379 4.51 19.36 -0.46
N PHE A 380 4.58 18.65 0.66
CA PHE A 380 5.57 17.58 0.83
C PHE A 380 5.38 16.46 -0.18
N LEU A 381 4.13 16.08 -0.48
CA LEU A 381 3.81 15.08 -1.51
C LEU A 381 4.32 15.51 -2.90
N GLU A 382 4.07 16.76 -3.29
CA GLU A 382 4.50 17.33 -4.58
C GLU A 382 6.02 17.31 -4.74
N GLU A 383 6.75 17.56 -3.65
CA GLU A 383 8.22 17.65 -3.65
C GLU A 383 8.91 16.29 -3.51
N ASN A 384 8.28 15.31 -2.83
CA ASN A 384 9.00 14.10 -2.39
C ASN A 384 8.37 12.78 -2.84
N PHE A 385 7.11 12.76 -3.31
CA PHE A 385 6.39 11.52 -3.60
C PHE A 385 5.69 11.51 -4.96
N ASP A 386 6.06 12.43 -5.87
CA ASP A 386 5.63 12.33 -7.26
C ASP A 386 6.23 11.10 -7.93
N VAL A 387 5.49 10.48 -8.83
CA VAL A 387 5.89 9.24 -9.51
C VAL A 387 7.15 9.40 -10.37
N SER A 388 7.49 10.61 -10.81
CA SER A 388 8.73 10.91 -11.53
C SER A 388 9.96 10.56 -10.71
N LEU A 389 9.93 10.76 -9.39
CA LEU A 389 11.02 10.38 -8.49
C LEU A 389 11.35 8.87 -8.59
N SER A 390 10.33 8.02 -8.68
CA SER A 390 10.56 6.57 -8.85
C SER A 390 11.25 6.25 -10.17
N VAL A 391 10.92 6.97 -11.24
CA VAL A 391 11.57 6.82 -12.56
C VAL A 391 13.04 7.24 -12.47
N GLU A 392 13.31 8.41 -11.92
CA GLU A 392 14.67 8.96 -11.74
C GLU A 392 15.56 8.03 -10.91
N ILE A 393 15.03 7.48 -9.82
CA ILE A 393 15.77 6.51 -8.99
C ILE A 393 16.14 5.27 -9.81
N ILE A 394 15.21 4.71 -10.58
CA ILE A 394 15.47 3.53 -11.39
C ILE A 394 16.48 3.82 -12.50
N GLU A 395 16.37 4.94 -13.21
CA GLU A 395 17.33 5.35 -14.26
C GLU A 395 18.74 5.54 -13.70
N LYS A 396 18.84 6.13 -12.49
CA LYS A 396 20.12 6.30 -11.80
C LYS A 396 20.75 4.99 -11.36
N LEU A 397 19.94 4.04 -10.89
CA LEU A 397 20.42 2.73 -10.42
C LEU A 397 20.80 1.79 -11.54
N PHE A 398 20.17 1.93 -12.70
CA PHE A 398 20.34 1.06 -13.88
C PHE A 398 20.55 1.92 -15.13
N PRO A 399 21.68 2.63 -15.23
CA PRO A 399 21.96 3.48 -16.38
C PRO A 399 22.08 2.62 -17.65
N MET A 400 21.46 3.10 -18.73
CA MET A 400 21.64 2.49 -20.06
C MET A 400 23.07 2.74 -20.55
N PRO A 401 23.71 1.74 -21.19
CA PRO A 401 24.96 1.99 -21.91
C PRO A 401 24.75 3.12 -22.92
N LYS A 402 25.66 4.07 -22.94
CA LYS A 402 25.66 5.15 -23.94
C LYS A 402 25.92 4.58 -25.34
#